data_43ad97d41b8c6635b9e7f5b3a3c30017
#
_entry.id   43ad97d41b8c6635b9e7f5b3a3c30017
#
_cell.length_a   1.000
_cell.length_b   1.000
_cell.length_c   1.000
_cell.angle_alpha   90.00
_cell.angle_beta   90.00
_cell.angle_gamma   90.00
#
_symmetry.space_group_name_H-M   'P 1'
#
loop_
_entity.id
_entity.type
_entity.pdbx_description
1 polymer ?
#
loop_
_entity_poly.entity_id
_entity_poly.type
_entity_poly.pdbx_seq_one_letter_code
_entity_poly.pdbx_strand_id
1 'polypeptide(L)' 'MKDKIELLKGLHPGVFLQRELNKHRLKSGHFAESIGEHPQTLSAIIRGRRSMNIPLSLRIEKAL' A
#
# COMPACT_ATOMS: atom_id res chain seq x y z
N MET A 1 0.51 9.20 -11.37
CA MET A 1 -0.02 10.13 -10.37
C MET A 1 -1.52 10.21 -10.40
N LYS A 2 -2.06 10.59 -11.52
CA LYS A 2 -3.50 10.64 -11.74
C LYS A 2 -4.15 9.29 -11.44
N ASP A 3 -3.50 8.23 -11.88
CA ASP A 3 -4.01 6.87 -11.69
C ASP A 3 -4.13 6.49 -10.23
N LYS A 4 -3.18 6.93 -9.40
CA LYS A 4 -3.22 6.61 -7.98
C LYS A 4 -4.38 7.29 -7.27
N ILE A 5 -4.71 8.51 -7.69
CA ILE A 5 -5.86 9.22 -7.14
C ILE A 5 -7.15 8.50 -7.53
N GLU A 6 -7.25 8.05 -8.75
CA GLU A 6 -8.42 7.30 -9.22
C GLU A 6 -8.56 5.98 -8.49
N LEU A 7 -7.44 5.30 -8.23
CA LEU A 7 -7.45 4.05 -7.49
C LEU A 7 -7.97 4.23 -6.08
N LEU A 8 -7.61 5.33 -5.43
CA LEU A 8 -8.11 5.62 -4.08
C LEU A 8 -9.61 5.87 -4.08
N LYS A 9 -10.17 6.31 -5.19
CA LYS A 9 -11.61 6.54 -5.31
C LYS A 9 -12.38 5.31 -5.74
N GLY A 10 -11.80 4.51 -6.64
CA GLY A 10 -12.52 3.43 -7.29
C GLY A 10 -12.16 2.03 -6.84
N LEU A 11 -10.98 1.83 -6.27
CA LEU A 11 -10.52 0.51 -5.85
C LEU A 11 -10.14 0.51 -4.39
N HIS A 12 -10.30 -0.65 -3.76
CA HIS A 12 -9.85 -0.83 -2.38
C HIS A 12 -8.32 -0.65 -2.33
N PRO A 13 -7.81 0.19 -1.43
CA PRO A 13 -6.36 0.45 -1.35
C PRO A 13 -5.52 -0.81 -1.18
N GLY A 14 -6.05 -1.80 -0.46
CA GLY A 14 -5.34 -3.05 -0.26
C GLY A 14 -5.14 -3.82 -1.55
N VAL A 15 -6.12 -3.79 -2.44
CA VAL A 15 -6.02 -4.45 -3.74
C VAL A 15 -4.93 -3.77 -4.58
N PHE A 16 -4.94 -2.45 -4.60
CA PHE A 16 -3.92 -1.69 -5.31
C PHE A 16 -2.53 -1.99 -4.77
N LEU A 17 -2.38 -1.97 -3.45
CA LEU A 17 -1.11 -2.20 -2.80
C LEU A 17 -0.59 -3.62 -3.10
N GLN A 18 -1.45 -4.61 -2.99
CA GLN A 18 -1.06 -5.99 -3.28
C GLN A 18 -0.60 -6.13 -4.74
N ARG A 19 -1.31 -5.50 -5.64
CA ARG A 19 -0.96 -5.53 -7.06
C ARG A 19 0.41 -4.91 -7.30
N GLU A 20 0.69 -3.77 -6.68
CA GLU A 20 1.96 -3.09 -6.86
C GLU A 20 3.11 -3.89 -6.27
N LEU A 21 2.90 -4.50 -5.11
CA LEU A 21 3.92 -5.34 -4.49
C LEU A 21 4.24 -6.55 -5.37
N ASN A 22 3.22 -7.18 -5.93
CA ASN A 22 3.42 -8.30 -6.83
C ASN A 22 4.16 -7.87 -8.10
N LYS A 23 3.80 -6.72 -8.63
CA LYS A 23 4.42 -6.19 -9.83
C LYS A 23 5.91 -5.94 -9.63
N HIS A 24 6.30 -5.46 -8.46
CA HIS A 24 7.69 -5.21 -8.13
C HIS A 24 8.37 -6.39 -7.44
N ARG A 25 7.66 -7.51 -7.29
CA ARG A 25 8.17 -8.72 -6.62
C ARG A 25 8.63 -8.45 -5.20
N LEU A 26 7.87 -7.64 -4.48
CA LEU A 26 8.17 -7.27 -3.11
C LEU A 26 7.26 -8.02 -2.14
N LYS A 27 7.82 -8.39 -1.00
CA LYS A 27 7.03 -8.97 0.08
C LYS A 27 6.53 -7.84 0.96
N SER A 28 5.27 -7.94 1.40
CA SER A 28 4.65 -6.88 2.20
C SER A 28 5.42 -6.57 3.47
N GLY A 29 5.95 -7.60 4.13
CA GLY A 29 6.74 -7.40 5.35
C GLY A 29 8.00 -6.59 5.12
N HIS A 30 8.76 -6.93 4.08
CA HIS A 30 9.97 -6.20 3.73
C HIS A 30 9.65 -4.78 3.29
N PHE A 31 8.60 -4.64 2.50
CA PHE A 31 8.20 -3.31 2.04
C PHE A 31 7.80 -2.42 3.21
N ALA A 32 7.02 -2.97 4.16
CA ALA A 32 6.60 -2.21 5.33
C ALA A 32 7.82 -1.69 6.11
N GLU A 33 8.80 -2.55 6.33
CA GLU A 33 10.01 -2.14 7.02
C GLU A 33 10.75 -1.03 6.29
N SER A 34 10.79 -1.10 4.96
CA SER A 34 11.50 -0.11 4.17
C SER A 34 10.86 1.28 4.24
N ILE A 35 9.57 1.35 4.49
CA ILE A 35 8.87 2.63 4.63
C ILE A 35 8.65 3.02 6.09
N GLY A 36 9.24 2.28 7.03
CA GLY A 36 9.13 2.60 8.44
C GLY A 36 7.78 2.26 9.06
N GLU A 37 7.11 1.26 8.54
CA GLU A 37 5.79 0.85 9.02
C GLU A 37 5.84 -0.58 9.53
N HIS A 38 4.87 -0.93 10.39
CA HIS A 38 4.78 -2.29 10.89
C HIS A 38 4.22 -3.22 9.82
N PRO A 39 4.83 -4.41 9.65
CA PRO A 39 4.31 -5.39 8.67
C PRO A 39 2.84 -5.74 8.93
N GLN A 40 2.44 -5.78 10.20
CA GLN A 40 1.06 -6.11 10.56
C GLN A 40 0.08 -5.03 10.07
N THR A 41 0.49 -3.77 10.12
CA THR A 41 -0.34 -2.67 9.64
C THR A 41 -0.56 -2.79 8.14
N LEU A 42 0.50 -3.05 7.40
CA LEU A 42 0.39 -3.18 5.96
C LEU A 42 -0.44 -4.39 5.56
N SER A 43 -0.24 -5.50 6.25
CA SER A 43 -1.02 -6.71 6.02
C SER A 43 -2.50 -6.47 6.27
N ALA A 44 -2.83 -5.74 7.33
CA ALA A 44 -4.23 -5.43 7.63
C ALA A 44 -4.87 -4.57 6.54
N ILE A 45 -4.11 -3.65 5.98
CA ILE A 45 -4.61 -2.82 4.87
C ILE A 45 -4.86 -3.67 3.63
N ILE A 46 -3.93 -4.57 3.31
CA ILE A 46 -4.08 -5.47 2.17
C ILE A 46 -5.31 -6.34 2.32
N ARG A 47 -5.60 -6.80 3.53
CA ARG A 47 -6.76 -7.65 3.80
C ARG A 47 -8.06 -6.87 3.96
N GLY A 48 -8.01 -5.55 3.89
CA GLY A 48 -9.20 -4.72 3.99
C GLY A 48 -9.68 -4.49 5.41
N ARG A 49 -8.84 -4.77 6.41
CA ARG A 49 -9.21 -4.58 7.83
C ARG A 49 -8.89 -3.19 8.35
N ARG A 50 -8.02 -2.46 7.68
CA ARG A 50 -7.65 -1.10 8.03
C ARG A 50 -7.69 -0.22 6.80
N SER A 51 -8.04 1.04 7.02
CA SER A 51 -7.98 2.04 5.97
C SER A 51 -6.58 2.57 5.83
N MET A 52 -6.21 2.95 4.61
CA MET A 52 -4.94 3.61 4.36
C MET A 52 -5.13 5.10 4.59
N ASN A 53 -4.27 5.71 5.42
CA ASN A 53 -4.32 7.14 5.63
C ASN A 53 -3.41 7.86 4.62
N ILE A 54 -3.56 9.18 4.52
CA ILE A 54 -2.83 9.96 3.54
C ILE A 54 -1.31 9.93 3.77
N PRO A 55 -0.80 10.10 5.00
CA PRO A 55 0.66 10.01 5.22
C PRO A 55 1.25 8.68 4.79
N LEU A 56 0.57 7.58 5.08
CA LEU A 56 1.05 6.26 4.69
C LEU A 56 0.98 6.10 3.18
N SER A 57 -0.09 6.57 2.57
CA SER A 57 -0.26 6.52 1.12
C SER A 57 0.89 7.24 0.41
N LEU A 58 1.30 8.39 0.93
CA LEU A 58 2.40 9.14 0.35
C LEU A 58 3.73 8.41 0.47
N ARG A 59 3.96 7.73 1.60
CA ARG A 59 5.18 6.94 1.79
C ARG A 59 5.24 5.79 0.79
N ILE A 60 4.12 5.12 0.60
CA ILE A 60 4.04 4.02 -0.35
C ILE A 60 4.31 4.52 -1.76
N GLU A 61 3.71 5.63 -2.11
CA GLU A 61 3.87 6.21 -3.43
C GLU A 61 5.32 6.57 -3.71
N LYS A 62 6.03 7.12 -2.73
CA LYS A 62 7.43 7.46 -2.90
C LYS A 62 8.33 6.23 -3.01
N ALA A 63 7.94 5.14 -2.36
CA ALA A 63 8.74 3.92 -2.35
C ALA A 63 8.54 3.09 -3.62
N LEU A 64 7.43 3.26 -4.27
CA LEU A 64 7.12 2.55 -5.51
C LEU A 64 7.31 3.45 -6.71
#